data_52c74f1d5a304bf5fb197cc923877cc4
#
_entry.id   52c74f1d5a304bf5fb197cc923877cc4
#
_cell.length_a   1.000
_cell.length_b   1.000
_cell.length_c   1.000
_cell.angle_alpha   90.00
_cell.angle_beta   90.00
_cell.angle_gamma   90.00
#
_symmetry.space_group_name_H-M   'P 1'
#
loop_
_entity.id
_entity.type
_entity.pdbx_description
1 polymer ?
#
loop_
_entity_poly.entity_id
_entity_poly.type
_entity_poly.pdbx_seq_one_letter_code
_entity_poly.pdbx_strand_id
1 'polypeptide(L)'
;GYRAYSLEGGYIAWLREEMRRQEAEDIKNQVEQSIRKKFRKTIWSPFTKAVKQYELVKEGDKVAVCISGGKDSMLMAKLFQELKLHNKFPFEVEFLVMAPGYSPDNRHVIEENARKLGIPVHIFESDIFDAVYTIEKSPCYLCARMRRGYLYSYAKELGCNKIALGHHYDDVIETILM
;
A
#
# COMPACT_ATOMS: atom_id res chain seq x y z
N GLY A 1 -17.83 31.96 25.95
CA GLY A 1 -17.17 32.62 24.82
C GLY A 1 -17.02 31.65 23.66
N TYR A 2 -17.44 32.04 22.46
CA TYR A 2 -17.27 31.26 21.24
C TYR A 2 -15.82 31.42 20.75
N ARG A 3 -15.17 30.32 20.37
CA ARG A 3 -13.88 30.37 19.67
C ARG A 3 -14.16 30.43 18.18
N ALA A 4 -13.80 31.52 17.51
CA ALA A 4 -13.86 31.65 16.07
C ALA A 4 -12.50 31.32 15.47
N TYR A 5 -12.48 30.54 14.41
CA TYR A 5 -11.28 30.20 13.66
C TYR A 5 -11.45 30.73 12.23
N SER A 6 -10.39 31.33 11.70
CA SER A 6 -10.32 31.67 10.27
C SER A 6 -9.79 30.49 9.47
N LEU A 7 -10.49 30.15 8.39
CA LEU A 7 -10.01 29.14 7.45
C LEU A 7 -9.06 29.80 6.45
N GLU A 8 -7.86 29.32 6.35
CA GLU A 8 -6.91 29.75 5.32
C GLU A 8 -7.51 29.49 3.93
N GLY A 9 -7.58 30.52 3.08
CA GLY A 9 -8.28 30.46 1.78
C GLY A 9 -9.80 30.59 1.83
N GLY A 10 -10.40 30.71 3.01
CA GLY A 10 -11.82 30.99 3.21
C GLY A 10 -12.76 29.85 2.78
N TYR A 11 -14.05 30.18 2.62
CA TYR A 11 -15.11 29.22 2.30
C TYR A 11 -14.88 28.43 1.00
N ILE A 12 -14.28 29.05 -0.01
CA ILE A 12 -14.01 28.39 -1.31
C ILE A 12 -12.97 27.29 -1.17
N ALA A 13 -11.92 27.50 -0.36
CA ALA A 13 -10.91 26.48 -0.09
C ALA A 13 -11.52 25.30 0.68
N TRP A 14 -12.35 25.57 1.67
CA TRP A 14 -13.09 24.55 2.40
C TRP A 14 -14.02 23.75 1.48
N LEU A 15 -14.77 24.43 0.62
CA LEU A 15 -15.68 23.76 -0.33
C LEU A 15 -14.94 22.85 -1.31
N ARG A 16 -13.78 23.28 -1.83
CA ARG A 16 -12.95 22.46 -2.70
C ARG A 16 -12.43 21.21 -1.98
N GLU A 17 -12.01 21.33 -0.73
CA GLU A 17 -11.53 20.20 0.04
C GLU A 17 -12.67 19.23 0.37
N GLU A 18 -13.86 19.72 0.69
CA GLU A 18 -15.04 18.91 0.92
C GLU A 18 -15.46 18.14 -0.36
N MET A 19 -15.43 18.79 -1.52
CA MET A 19 -15.69 18.13 -2.81
C MET A 19 -14.66 17.03 -3.10
N ARG A 20 -13.39 17.27 -2.87
CA ARG A 20 -12.33 16.26 -3.01
C ARG A 20 -12.54 15.07 -2.08
N ARG A 21 -12.93 15.33 -0.85
CA ARG A 21 -13.21 14.29 0.15
C ARG A 21 -14.39 13.43 -0.27
N GLN A 22 -15.47 14.05 -0.74
CA GLN A 22 -16.66 13.35 -1.22
C GLN A 22 -16.34 12.50 -2.46
N GLU A 23 -15.60 13.05 -3.43
CA GLU A 23 -15.15 12.32 -4.62
C GLU A 23 -14.29 11.11 -4.25
N ALA A 24 -13.35 11.27 -3.30
CA ALA A 24 -12.52 10.16 -2.83
C ALA A 24 -13.36 9.07 -2.15
N GLU A 25 -14.34 9.42 -1.32
CA GLU A 25 -15.23 8.46 -0.68
C GLU A 25 -16.08 7.70 -1.72
N ASP A 26 -16.57 8.39 -2.74
CA ASP A 26 -17.34 7.77 -3.83
C ASP A 26 -16.47 6.79 -4.63
N ILE A 27 -15.22 7.15 -4.97
CA ILE A 27 -14.27 6.27 -5.65
C ILE A 27 -13.95 5.05 -4.78
N LYS A 28 -13.65 5.24 -3.51
CA LYS A 28 -13.38 4.17 -2.55
C LYS A 28 -14.54 3.17 -2.53
N ASN A 29 -15.76 3.66 -2.36
CA ASN A 29 -16.97 2.82 -2.31
C ASN A 29 -17.20 2.05 -3.61
N GLN A 30 -16.99 2.68 -4.77
CA GLN A 30 -17.09 2.02 -6.08
C GLN A 30 -16.06 0.90 -6.23
N VAL A 31 -14.80 1.12 -5.83
CA VAL A 31 -13.74 0.11 -5.89
C VAL A 31 -14.06 -1.07 -4.98
N GLU A 32 -14.48 -0.83 -3.75
CA GLU A 32 -14.87 -1.86 -2.78
C GLU A 32 -16.04 -2.72 -3.28
N GLN A 33 -17.07 -2.08 -3.84
CA GLN A 33 -18.18 -2.80 -4.45
C GLN A 33 -17.76 -3.60 -5.67
N SER A 34 -16.86 -3.05 -6.51
CA SER A 34 -16.34 -3.76 -7.68
C SER A 34 -15.60 -5.03 -7.28
N ILE A 35 -14.72 -4.97 -6.28
CA ILE A 35 -13.99 -6.13 -5.76
C ILE A 35 -14.97 -7.19 -5.25
N ARG A 36 -15.93 -6.80 -4.42
CA ARG A 36 -16.84 -7.74 -3.75
C ARG A 36 -17.96 -8.28 -4.64
N LYS A 37 -18.37 -7.54 -5.68
CA LYS A 37 -19.46 -7.93 -6.58
C LYS A 37 -18.94 -8.31 -7.97
N LYS A 38 -18.48 -7.32 -8.76
CA LYS A 38 -18.08 -7.51 -10.16
C LYS A 38 -16.92 -8.50 -10.32
N PHE A 39 -15.88 -8.34 -9.53
CA PHE A 39 -14.66 -9.15 -9.57
C PHE A 39 -14.61 -10.23 -8.48
N ARG A 40 -15.75 -10.55 -7.89
CA ARG A 40 -15.81 -11.55 -6.82
C ARG A 40 -15.23 -12.90 -7.21
N LYS A 41 -15.60 -13.40 -8.39
CA LYS A 41 -15.17 -14.73 -8.85
C LYS A 41 -13.72 -14.76 -9.32
N THR A 42 -13.25 -13.67 -9.92
CA THR A 42 -11.94 -13.61 -10.57
C THR A 42 -10.83 -13.07 -9.66
N ILE A 43 -11.17 -12.27 -8.65
CA ILE A 43 -10.17 -11.66 -7.75
C ILE A 43 -10.46 -12.02 -6.29
N TRP A 44 -11.61 -11.62 -5.75
CA TRP A 44 -11.89 -11.74 -4.31
C TRP A 44 -11.90 -13.18 -3.80
N SER A 45 -12.65 -14.06 -4.47
CA SER A 45 -12.76 -15.46 -4.04
C SER A 45 -11.45 -16.25 -4.18
N PRO A 46 -10.66 -16.14 -5.28
CA PRO A 46 -9.32 -16.72 -5.35
C PRO A 46 -8.38 -16.21 -4.26
N PHE A 47 -8.37 -14.90 -4.00
CA PHE A 47 -7.54 -14.28 -2.96
C PHE A 47 -7.89 -14.84 -1.58
N THR A 48 -9.17 -14.80 -1.17
CA THR A 48 -9.60 -15.31 0.14
C THR A 48 -9.40 -16.80 0.29
N LYS A 49 -9.56 -17.56 -0.82
CA LYS A 49 -9.25 -19.00 -0.86
C LYS A 49 -7.76 -19.25 -0.62
N ALA A 50 -6.88 -18.50 -1.27
CA ALA A 50 -5.43 -18.63 -1.08
C ALA A 50 -5.02 -18.26 0.35
N VAL A 51 -5.53 -17.15 0.89
CA VAL A 51 -5.28 -16.74 2.28
C VAL A 51 -5.63 -17.87 3.25
N LYS A 52 -6.79 -18.51 3.06
CA LYS A 52 -7.24 -19.62 3.91
C LYS A 52 -6.45 -20.90 3.68
N GLN A 53 -6.23 -21.28 2.43
CA GLN A 53 -5.59 -22.54 2.06
C GLN A 53 -4.14 -22.60 2.52
N TYR A 54 -3.43 -21.49 2.41
CA TYR A 54 -2.01 -21.40 2.76
C TYR A 54 -1.78 -20.75 4.14
N GLU A 55 -2.84 -20.51 4.90
CA GLU A 55 -2.78 -19.87 6.22
C GLU A 55 -1.94 -18.58 6.23
N LEU A 56 -2.10 -17.76 5.17
CA LEU A 56 -1.29 -16.57 4.97
C LEU A 56 -1.51 -15.53 6.07
N VAL A 57 -2.72 -15.49 6.65
CA VAL A 57 -3.10 -14.61 7.75
C VAL A 57 -3.78 -15.45 8.83
N LYS A 58 -3.36 -15.25 10.09
CA LYS A 58 -3.92 -15.89 11.29
C LYS A 58 -4.44 -14.84 12.26
N GLU A 59 -5.18 -15.29 13.26
CA GLU A 59 -5.65 -14.44 14.36
C GLU A 59 -4.46 -13.83 15.09
N GLY A 60 -4.54 -12.52 15.34
CA GLY A 60 -3.49 -11.76 16.02
C GLY A 60 -2.29 -11.38 15.14
N ASP A 61 -2.26 -11.78 13.86
CA ASP A 61 -1.21 -11.33 12.95
C ASP A 61 -1.27 -9.82 12.72
N LYS A 62 -0.10 -9.22 12.50
CA LYS A 62 0.07 -7.87 12.00
C LYS A 62 0.85 -7.91 10.70
N VAL A 63 0.16 -7.59 9.58
CA VAL A 63 0.68 -7.76 8.23
C VAL A 63 1.12 -6.41 7.67
N ALA A 64 2.38 -6.29 7.25
CA ALA A 64 2.87 -5.16 6.47
C ALA A 64 2.61 -5.41 4.99
N VAL A 65 1.75 -4.60 4.37
CA VAL A 65 1.45 -4.64 2.93
C VAL A 65 2.28 -3.57 2.23
N CYS A 66 3.23 -3.99 1.39
CA CYS A 66 4.15 -3.07 0.73
C CYS A 66 3.60 -2.58 -0.60
N ILE A 67 3.55 -1.27 -0.76
CA ILE A 67 3.01 -0.58 -1.93
C ILE A 67 4.17 0.02 -2.72
N SER A 68 4.29 -0.38 -3.98
CA SER A 68 5.28 0.17 -4.92
C SER A 68 4.75 1.36 -5.75
N GLY A 69 3.47 1.67 -5.62
CA GLY A 69 2.78 2.66 -6.46
C GLY A 69 2.16 2.09 -7.73
N GLY A 70 2.50 0.87 -8.13
CA GLY A 70 1.88 0.19 -9.27
C GLY A 70 0.47 -0.33 -8.96
N LYS A 71 -0.31 -0.55 -10.02
CA LYS A 71 -1.72 -1.01 -9.95
C LYS A 71 -1.89 -2.29 -9.10
N ASP A 72 -0.94 -3.22 -9.20
CA ASP A 72 -1.02 -4.53 -8.55
C ASP A 72 -0.81 -4.42 -7.04
N SER A 73 0.15 -3.60 -6.61
CA SER A 73 0.38 -3.33 -5.18
C SER A 73 -0.77 -2.55 -4.54
N MET A 74 -1.40 -1.62 -5.28
CA MET A 74 -2.60 -0.92 -4.82
C MET A 74 -3.81 -1.85 -4.72
N LEU A 75 -3.99 -2.75 -5.70
CA LEU A 75 -5.03 -3.77 -5.63
C LEU A 75 -4.81 -4.71 -4.43
N MET A 76 -3.59 -5.17 -4.21
CA MET A 76 -3.24 -6.00 -3.05
C MET A 76 -3.57 -5.28 -1.74
N ALA A 77 -3.23 -4.00 -1.63
CA ALA A 77 -3.55 -3.20 -0.44
C ALA A 77 -5.07 -3.13 -0.20
N LYS A 78 -5.87 -2.90 -1.24
CA LYS A 78 -7.34 -2.92 -1.12
C LYS A 78 -7.87 -4.29 -0.74
N LEU A 79 -7.32 -5.37 -1.27
CA LEU A 79 -7.73 -6.73 -0.91
C LEU A 79 -7.44 -7.03 0.57
N PHE A 80 -6.30 -6.61 1.11
CA PHE A 80 -6.00 -6.74 2.53
C PHE A 80 -6.87 -5.85 3.42
N GLN A 81 -7.19 -4.63 2.96
CA GLN A 81 -8.12 -3.74 3.66
C GLN A 81 -9.52 -4.36 3.75
N GLU A 82 -10.06 -4.87 2.62
CA GLU A 82 -11.33 -5.59 2.58
C GLU A 82 -11.30 -6.88 3.41
N LEU A 83 -10.20 -7.61 3.38
CA LEU A 83 -10.03 -8.81 4.20
C LEU A 83 -10.13 -8.47 5.69
N LYS A 84 -9.43 -7.41 6.13
CA LYS A 84 -9.50 -6.95 7.54
C LYS A 84 -10.92 -6.64 7.97
N LEU A 85 -11.73 -6.02 7.10
CA LEU A 85 -13.12 -5.66 7.41
C LEU A 85 -14.08 -6.85 7.45
N HIS A 86 -13.80 -7.90 6.67
CA HIS A 86 -14.74 -9.01 6.45
C HIS A 86 -14.24 -10.36 6.94
N ASN A 87 -13.08 -10.41 7.58
CA ASN A 87 -12.52 -11.65 8.10
C ASN A 87 -13.24 -12.12 9.38
N LYS A 88 -13.15 -13.43 9.65
CA LYS A 88 -13.81 -14.05 10.83
C LYS A 88 -13.05 -13.82 12.14
N PHE A 89 -11.77 -13.52 12.06
CA PHE A 89 -10.89 -13.29 13.20
C PHE A 89 -10.15 -11.94 13.04
N PRO A 90 -9.80 -11.28 14.14
CA PRO A 90 -9.08 -10.00 14.10
C PRO A 90 -7.63 -10.18 13.69
N PHE A 91 -7.13 -9.30 12.85
CA PHE A 91 -5.73 -9.11 12.53
C PHE A 91 -5.48 -7.64 12.14
N GLU A 92 -4.23 -7.22 12.17
CA GLU A 92 -3.85 -5.86 11.85
C GLU A 92 -3.15 -5.77 10.49
N VAL A 93 -3.28 -4.63 9.84
CA VAL A 93 -2.62 -4.33 8.56
C VAL A 93 -2.00 -2.95 8.62
N GLU A 94 -0.73 -2.88 8.24
CA GLU A 94 -0.01 -1.63 7.98
C GLU A 94 0.32 -1.53 6.50
N PHE A 95 0.15 -0.35 5.91
CA PHE A 95 0.42 -0.13 4.49
C PHE A 95 1.69 0.71 4.35
N LEU A 96 2.72 0.13 3.75
CA LEU A 96 4.06 0.70 3.69
C LEU A 96 4.41 1.13 2.26
N VAL A 97 4.82 2.38 2.11
CA VAL A 97 5.42 2.91 0.89
C VAL A 97 6.86 3.28 1.19
N MET A 98 7.80 2.61 0.55
CA MET A 98 9.18 3.03 0.62
C MET A 98 9.49 3.97 -0.53
N ALA A 99 9.95 5.18 -0.21
CA ALA A 99 10.38 6.19 -1.16
C ALA A 99 11.92 6.18 -1.27
N PRO A 100 12.48 5.45 -2.26
CA PRO A 100 13.95 5.34 -2.40
C PRO A 100 14.56 6.55 -3.14
N GLY A 101 14.05 7.75 -2.95
CA GLY A 101 14.42 8.95 -3.70
C GLY A 101 13.51 9.20 -4.92
N TYR A 102 12.22 8.90 -4.80
CA TYR A 102 11.25 9.26 -5.84
C TYR A 102 11.22 10.76 -6.11
N SER A 103 10.98 11.13 -7.37
CA SER A 103 10.67 12.53 -7.68
C SER A 103 9.42 12.97 -6.89
N PRO A 104 9.32 14.25 -6.51
CA PRO A 104 8.15 14.79 -5.82
C PRO A 104 6.83 14.45 -6.52
N ASP A 105 6.81 14.43 -7.86
CA ASP A 105 5.64 14.10 -8.67
C ASP A 105 5.21 12.63 -8.47
N ASN A 106 6.14 11.68 -8.48
CA ASN A 106 5.84 10.27 -8.26
C ASN A 106 5.30 10.03 -6.84
N ARG A 107 5.90 10.68 -5.85
CA ARG A 107 5.42 10.62 -4.47
C ARG A 107 3.99 11.15 -4.37
N HIS A 108 3.72 12.30 -4.96
CA HIS A 108 2.39 12.91 -4.98
C HIS A 108 1.34 11.99 -5.61
N VAL A 109 1.67 11.33 -6.74
CA VAL A 109 0.77 10.36 -7.39
C VAL A 109 0.44 9.18 -6.48
N ILE A 110 1.42 8.65 -5.75
CA ILE A 110 1.19 7.53 -4.81
C ILE A 110 0.29 7.97 -3.66
N GLU A 111 0.55 9.13 -3.05
CA GLU A 111 -0.23 9.71 -1.97
C GLU A 111 -1.68 9.97 -2.40
N GLU A 112 -1.87 10.57 -3.57
CA GLU A 112 -3.19 10.88 -4.12
C GLU A 112 -3.99 9.61 -4.44
N ASN A 113 -3.35 8.59 -5.01
CA ASN A 113 -4.00 7.30 -5.25
C ASN A 113 -4.37 6.58 -3.96
N ALA A 114 -3.49 6.60 -2.95
CA ALA A 114 -3.77 6.04 -1.64
C ALA A 114 -4.94 6.77 -0.97
N ARG A 115 -4.98 8.10 -1.04
CA ARG A 115 -6.07 8.94 -0.54
C ARG A 115 -7.41 8.59 -1.20
N LYS A 116 -7.45 8.52 -2.54
CA LYS A 116 -8.65 8.17 -3.31
C LYS A 116 -9.18 6.76 -3.00
N LEU A 117 -8.28 5.85 -2.70
CA LEU A 117 -8.63 4.47 -2.32
C LEU A 117 -8.91 4.30 -0.82
N GLY A 118 -8.72 5.34 -0.02
CA GLY A 118 -8.87 5.31 1.43
C GLY A 118 -7.88 4.37 2.12
N ILE A 119 -6.65 4.27 1.58
CA ILE A 119 -5.58 3.44 2.15
C ILE A 119 -4.68 4.32 3.02
N PRO A 120 -4.62 4.09 4.35
CA PRO A 120 -3.74 4.83 5.24
C PRO A 120 -2.29 4.34 5.07
N VAL A 121 -1.48 5.06 4.31
CA VAL A 121 -0.10 4.66 3.99
C VAL A 121 0.92 5.30 4.94
N HIS A 122 1.91 4.51 5.38
CA HIS A 122 3.12 4.98 6.01
C HIS A 122 4.21 5.13 4.95
N ILE A 123 4.61 6.36 4.66
CA ILE A 123 5.68 6.64 3.70
C ILE A 123 6.96 6.88 4.49
N PHE A 124 8.00 6.10 4.18
CA PHE A 124 9.33 6.29 4.75
C PHE A 124 10.37 6.44 3.65
N GLU A 125 11.34 7.29 3.93
CA GLU A 125 12.43 7.58 3.01
C GLU A 125 13.61 6.65 3.26
N SER A 126 14.38 6.37 2.21
CA SER A 126 15.61 5.61 2.33
C SER A 126 16.65 6.17 1.36
N ASP A 127 17.90 6.23 1.82
CA ASP A 127 19.04 6.76 1.07
C ASP A 127 19.65 5.71 0.10
N ILE A 128 18.82 4.75 -0.35
CA ILE A 128 19.29 3.63 -1.18
C ILE A 128 19.90 4.11 -2.49
N PHE A 129 19.29 5.10 -3.14
CA PHE A 129 19.82 5.59 -4.41
C PHE A 129 21.19 6.22 -4.25
N ASP A 130 21.39 7.02 -3.21
CA ASP A 130 22.68 7.64 -2.94
C ASP A 130 23.76 6.60 -2.66
N ALA A 131 23.42 5.54 -1.92
CA ALA A 131 24.32 4.44 -1.64
C ALA A 131 24.64 3.56 -2.87
N VAL A 132 23.68 3.36 -3.78
CA VAL A 132 23.83 2.45 -4.94
C VAL A 132 24.52 3.15 -6.12
N TYR A 133 24.31 4.45 -6.32
CA TYR A 133 24.98 5.20 -7.40
C TYR A 133 26.51 5.27 -7.27
N THR A 134 27.05 5.01 -6.09
CA THR A 134 28.50 4.96 -5.85
C THR A 134 29.15 3.60 -6.18
N ILE A 135 28.35 2.59 -6.58
CA ILE A 135 28.84 1.22 -6.78
C ILE A 135 28.79 0.81 -8.25
N GLU A 136 29.94 0.48 -8.81
CA GLU A 136 30.10 0.14 -10.24
C GLU A 136 29.56 -1.27 -10.62
N LYS A 137 29.40 -2.20 -9.67
CA LYS A 137 28.98 -3.58 -9.94
C LYS A 137 27.55 -3.89 -9.52
N SER A 138 26.71 -4.29 -10.48
CA SER A 138 25.33 -4.79 -10.29
C SER A 138 24.43 -3.89 -9.45
N PRO A 139 24.23 -2.61 -9.82
CA PRO A 139 23.46 -1.66 -9.01
C PRO A 139 22.02 -2.11 -8.78
N CYS A 140 21.38 -2.77 -9.76
CA CYS A 140 20.01 -3.24 -9.66
C CYS A 140 19.82 -4.36 -8.60
N TYR A 141 20.74 -5.32 -8.55
CA TYR A 141 20.70 -6.39 -7.55
C TYR A 141 20.86 -5.83 -6.13
N LEU A 142 21.86 -4.95 -5.96
CA LEU A 142 22.11 -4.34 -4.65
C LEU A 142 20.94 -3.47 -4.21
N CYS A 143 20.38 -2.66 -5.11
CA CYS A 143 19.19 -1.86 -4.86
C CYS A 143 18.01 -2.74 -4.40
N ALA A 144 17.72 -3.82 -5.10
CA ALA A 144 16.63 -4.74 -4.75
C ALA A 144 16.85 -5.41 -3.37
N ARG A 145 18.09 -5.77 -3.06
CA ARG A 145 18.45 -6.36 -1.77
C ARG A 145 18.31 -5.35 -0.61
N MET A 146 18.80 -4.14 -0.81
CA MET A 146 18.70 -3.06 0.18
C MET A 146 17.22 -2.69 0.42
N ARG A 147 16.44 -2.54 -0.65
CA ARG A 147 15.00 -2.24 -0.55
C ARG A 147 14.27 -3.26 0.32
N ARG A 148 14.53 -4.55 0.10
CA ARG A 148 13.94 -5.61 0.94
C ARG A 148 14.38 -5.50 2.40
N GLY A 149 15.66 -5.24 2.65
CA GLY A 149 16.19 -5.05 3.99
C GLY A 149 15.50 -3.91 4.75
N TYR A 150 15.36 -2.76 4.12
CA TYR A 150 14.67 -1.60 4.70
C TYR A 150 13.19 -1.88 4.98
N LEU A 151 12.48 -2.50 4.02
CA LEU A 151 11.08 -2.89 4.21
C LEU A 151 10.91 -3.84 5.40
N TYR A 152 11.79 -4.83 5.53
CA TYR A 152 11.72 -5.78 6.64
C TYR A 152 12.03 -5.12 8.00
N SER A 153 13.03 -4.24 8.03
CA SER A 153 13.38 -3.50 9.24
C SER A 153 12.23 -2.63 9.70
N TYR A 154 11.66 -1.83 8.79
CA TYR A 154 10.56 -0.93 9.10
C TYR A 154 9.29 -1.67 9.50
N ALA A 155 8.95 -2.75 8.79
CA ALA A 155 7.83 -3.62 9.18
C ALA A 155 8.00 -4.20 10.59
N LYS A 156 9.23 -4.60 10.94
CA LYS A 156 9.57 -5.09 12.29
C LYS A 156 9.43 -4.00 13.36
N GLU A 157 9.87 -2.77 13.08
CA GLU A 157 9.71 -1.62 13.96
C GLU A 157 8.23 -1.32 14.25
N LEU A 158 7.36 -1.49 13.27
CA LEU A 158 5.90 -1.38 13.43
C LEU A 158 5.27 -2.59 14.13
N GLY A 159 6.05 -3.59 14.52
CA GLY A 159 5.56 -4.80 15.17
C GLY A 159 4.86 -5.79 14.23
N CYS A 160 5.08 -5.67 12.91
CA CYS A 160 4.53 -6.62 11.95
C CYS A 160 5.28 -7.95 12.00
N ASN A 161 4.55 -9.06 12.01
CA ASN A 161 5.10 -10.41 11.97
C ASN A 161 5.00 -11.05 10.58
N LYS A 162 4.32 -10.40 9.64
CA LYS A 162 4.20 -10.82 8.24
C LYS A 162 4.37 -9.65 7.30
N ILE A 163 4.84 -9.96 6.08
CA ILE A 163 4.99 -8.97 5.02
C ILE A 163 4.35 -9.50 3.74
N ALA A 164 3.60 -8.65 3.05
CA ALA A 164 2.99 -8.95 1.76
C ALA A 164 3.62 -8.06 0.68
N LEU A 165 4.14 -8.70 -0.36
CA LEU A 165 4.78 -8.08 -1.50
C LEU A 165 4.00 -8.43 -2.77
N GLY A 166 3.74 -7.44 -3.62
CA GLY A 166 3.03 -7.62 -4.89
C GLY A 166 3.96 -8.10 -5.99
N HIS A 167 4.35 -9.39 -5.96
CA HIS A 167 5.09 -10.04 -7.03
C HIS A 167 4.17 -10.94 -7.84
N HIS A 168 4.40 -11.01 -9.16
CA HIS A 168 3.71 -11.90 -10.07
C HIS A 168 4.43 -13.25 -10.16
N TYR A 169 3.71 -14.24 -10.70
CA TYR A 169 4.29 -15.56 -10.99
C TYR A 169 5.48 -15.45 -11.97
N ASP A 170 5.40 -14.56 -12.94
CA ASP A 170 6.45 -14.31 -13.91
C ASP A 170 7.73 -13.77 -13.26
N ASP A 171 7.62 -12.88 -12.27
CA ASP A 171 8.76 -12.39 -11.49
C ASP A 171 9.53 -13.52 -10.78
N VAL A 172 8.79 -14.55 -10.32
CA VAL A 172 9.40 -15.72 -9.68
C VAL A 172 10.14 -16.57 -10.71
N ILE A 173 9.53 -16.80 -11.89
CA ILE A 173 10.15 -17.55 -12.99
C ILE A 173 11.41 -16.84 -13.46
N GLU A 174 11.37 -15.55 -13.72
CA GLU A 174 12.51 -14.74 -14.11
C GLU A 174 13.65 -14.82 -13.09
N THR A 175 13.32 -14.75 -11.80
CA THR A 175 14.32 -14.86 -10.73
C THR A 175 14.99 -16.25 -10.69
N ILE A 176 14.26 -17.32 -11.06
CA ILE A 176 14.82 -18.68 -11.09
C ILE A 176 15.71 -18.87 -12.32
N LEU A 177 15.40 -18.20 -13.42
CA LEU A 177 16.13 -18.33 -14.68
C LEU A 177 17.42 -17.46 -14.77
N MET A 178 17.56 -16.47 -13.92
CA MET A 178 18.75 -15.61 -13.79
C MET A 178 19.81 -16.25 -12.90
#